data_0e41b17985747faaf98e0c218b9e01df
#
_entry.id   0e41b17985747faaf98e0c218b9e01df
#
_cell.length_a   1.000
_cell.length_b   1.000
_cell.length_c   1.000
_cell.angle_alpha   90.00
_cell.angle_beta   90.00
_cell.angle_gamma   90.00
#
_symmetry.space_group_name_H-M   'P 1'
#
loop_
_entity.id
_entity.type
_entity.pdbx_description
1 polymer ?
#
loop_
_entity_poly.entity_id
_entity_poly.type
_entity_poly.pdbx_seq_one_letter_code
_entity_poly.pdbx_strand_id
1 'polypeptide(L)'
;MFGAPLLNEIIARALVLLVAFPVHEGAHAFVANWLGDPTPRRAGRISWNPLRHLDIVGAILFLYAGIGWAYTPVDPSRLGRRGMAIVSVAGPLANLLTGALFAIPAHFVLTNPSLDRLFGYGQIFPSLGDIMWFMVLYNILLGLFNLIPLPPLDGFSILVGIVPYPWAITLMKLQPYGILIMLGLVFLLPMTGINPVGWVFQAARLLSLRLVAGL
;
A
#
# COMPACT_ATOMS: atom_id res chain seq x y z
N MET A 1 -10.17 -18.58 -5.33
CA MET A 1 -10.08 -17.16 -5.03
C MET A 1 -9.03 -16.43 -5.88
N PHE A 2 -8.17 -17.12 -6.59
CA PHE A 2 -7.18 -16.57 -7.52
C PHE A 2 -7.48 -17.10 -8.93
N GLY A 3 -8.56 -16.59 -9.57
CA GLY A 3 -8.69 -16.71 -11.02
C GLY A 3 -7.64 -15.81 -11.69
N ALA A 4 -7.24 -16.15 -12.93
CA ALA A 4 -6.41 -15.23 -13.70
C ALA A 4 -7.15 -13.91 -13.89
N PRO A 5 -6.52 -12.75 -13.58
CA PRO A 5 -7.17 -11.46 -13.74
C PRO A 5 -7.45 -11.20 -15.23
N LEU A 6 -8.57 -10.53 -15.49
CA LEU A 6 -8.86 -10.06 -16.84
C LEU A 6 -7.84 -8.99 -17.25
N LEU A 7 -7.59 -8.83 -18.54
CA LEU A 7 -6.59 -7.88 -19.04
C LEU A 7 -6.88 -6.43 -18.59
N ASN A 8 -8.14 -6.03 -18.55
CA ASN A 8 -8.57 -4.73 -18.03
C ASN A 8 -8.19 -4.53 -16.57
N GLU A 9 -8.29 -5.57 -15.71
CA GLU A 9 -7.85 -5.48 -14.31
C GLU A 9 -6.34 -5.31 -14.19
N ILE A 10 -5.56 -6.00 -15.02
CA ILE A 10 -4.09 -5.87 -15.05
C ILE A 10 -3.70 -4.44 -15.45
N ILE A 11 -4.36 -3.87 -16.47
CA ILE A 11 -4.11 -2.48 -16.88
C ILE A 11 -4.47 -1.50 -15.77
N ALA A 12 -5.61 -1.66 -15.12
CA ALA A 12 -6.01 -0.81 -14.00
C ALA A 12 -5.03 -0.92 -12.84
N ARG A 13 -4.60 -2.14 -12.48
CA ARG A 13 -3.57 -2.37 -11.45
C ARG A 13 -2.22 -1.77 -11.83
N ALA A 14 -1.83 -1.78 -13.12
CA ALA A 14 -0.60 -1.14 -13.57
C ALA A 14 -0.63 0.38 -13.34
N LEU A 15 -1.75 1.03 -13.62
CA LEU A 15 -1.92 2.46 -13.35
C LEU A 15 -1.87 2.76 -11.83
N VAL A 16 -2.54 1.94 -11.03
CA VAL A 16 -2.48 2.05 -9.56
C VAL A 16 -1.07 1.85 -9.04
N LEU A 17 -0.34 0.84 -9.57
CA LEU A 17 1.04 0.56 -9.18
C LEU A 17 1.95 1.78 -9.39
N LEU A 18 1.75 2.52 -10.47
CA LEU A 18 2.53 3.72 -10.80
C LEU A 18 2.21 4.93 -9.91
N VAL A 19 1.16 4.87 -9.10
CA VAL A 19 0.76 5.94 -8.17
C VAL A 19 0.90 5.49 -6.72
N ALA A 20 0.23 4.39 -6.33
CA ALA A 20 0.10 3.99 -4.94
C ALA A 20 1.45 3.64 -4.28
N PHE A 21 2.30 2.87 -4.97
CA PHE A 21 3.60 2.48 -4.44
C PHE A 21 4.60 3.66 -4.40
N PRO A 22 4.75 4.46 -5.48
CA PRO A 22 5.61 5.65 -5.42
C PRO A 22 5.20 6.68 -4.37
N VAL A 23 3.91 6.88 -4.15
CA VAL A 23 3.41 7.76 -3.10
C VAL A 23 3.80 7.22 -1.72
N HIS A 24 3.61 5.93 -1.49
CA HIS A 24 3.98 5.25 -0.25
C HIS A 24 5.49 5.33 0.03
N GLU A 25 6.28 4.81 -0.89
CA GLU A 25 7.74 4.75 -0.76
C GLU A 25 8.38 6.16 -0.76
N GLY A 26 7.84 7.06 -1.57
CA GLY A 26 8.25 8.46 -1.62
C GLY A 26 8.00 9.18 -0.29
N ALA A 27 6.88 8.89 0.38
CA ALA A 27 6.58 9.45 1.69
C ALA A 27 7.60 8.99 2.75
N HIS A 28 7.93 7.68 2.78
CA HIS A 28 9.00 7.16 3.63
C HIS A 28 10.35 7.85 3.35
N ALA A 29 10.73 7.92 2.07
CA ALA A 29 11.98 8.54 1.64
C ALA A 29 12.08 10.01 2.05
N PHE A 30 11.00 10.75 1.84
CA PHE A 30 10.93 12.18 2.17
C PHE A 30 11.05 12.41 3.69
N VAL A 31 10.26 11.68 4.49
CA VAL A 31 10.26 11.83 5.95
C VAL A 31 11.57 11.37 6.57
N ALA A 32 12.16 10.25 6.11
CA ALA A 32 13.48 9.81 6.56
C ALA A 32 14.56 10.87 6.30
N ASN A 33 14.58 11.43 5.08
CA ASN A 33 15.53 12.49 4.73
C ASN A 33 15.29 13.77 5.55
N TRP A 34 14.04 14.12 5.84
CA TRP A 34 13.68 15.27 6.69
C TRP A 34 14.14 15.07 8.14
N LEU A 35 14.09 13.83 8.66
CA LEU A 35 14.59 13.47 9.98
C LEU A 35 16.11 13.32 10.05
N GLY A 36 16.84 13.58 8.96
CA GLY A 36 18.31 13.59 8.91
C GLY A 36 18.96 12.29 8.42
N ASP A 37 18.17 11.35 7.87
CA ASP A 37 18.71 10.16 7.20
C ASP A 37 18.83 10.40 5.68
N PRO A 38 20.08 10.62 5.13
CA PRO A 38 20.27 10.83 3.71
C PRO A 38 20.23 9.55 2.87
N THR A 39 20.04 8.38 3.50
CA THR A 39 20.10 7.08 2.81
C THR A 39 19.12 6.98 1.64
N PRO A 40 17.81 7.35 1.79
CA PRO A 40 16.88 7.31 0.67
C PRO A 40 17.28 8.25 -0.47
N ARG A 41 17.80 9.43 -0.13
CA ARG A 41 18.28 10.41 -1.14
C ARG A 41 19.46 9.84 -1.92
N ARG A 42 20.45 9.26 -1.25
CA ARG A 42 21.63 8.64 -1.87
C ARG A 42 21.25 7.44 -2.75
N ALA A 43 20.20 6.70 -2.36
CA ALA A 43 19.65 5.60 -3.14
C ALA A 43 18.75 6.07 -4.30
N GLY A 44 18.59 7.38 -4.51
CA GLY A 44 17.77 7.95 -5.59
C GLY A 44 16.25 7.76 -5.39
N ARG A 45 15.81 7.49 -4.13
CA ARG A 45 14.39 7.28 -3.78
C ARG A 45 13.62 8.59 -3.59
N ILE A 46 14.28 9.75 -3.55
CA ILE A 46 13.63 11.08 -3.65
C ILE A 46 13.57 11.45 -5.12
N SER A 47 12.58 10.95 -5.81
CA SER A 47 12.44 11.08 -7.26
C SER A 47 10.98 11.11 -7.67
N TRP A 48 10.64 11.92 -8.67
CA TRP A 48 9.33 11.91 -9.33
C TRP A 48 9.16 10.74 -10.31
N ASN A 49 10.22 9.99 -10.62
CA ASN A 49 10.12 8.80 -11.47
C ASN A 49 9.53 7.64 -10.68
N PRO A 50 8.30 7.19 -10.98
CA PRO A 50 7.63 6.13 -10.24
C PRO A 50 8.40 4.80 -10.27
N LEU A 51 9.11 4.51 -11.35
CA LEU A 51 9.87 3.27 -11.51
C LEU A 51 11.02 3.12 -10.50
N ARG A 52 11.51 4.24 -9.95
CA ARG A 52 12.54 4.20 -8.91
C ARG A 52 12.03 3.73 -7.55
N HIS A 53 10.73 3.68 -7.36
CA HIS A 53 10.09 3.25 -6.11
C HIS A 53 9.60 1.81 -6.15
N LEU A 54 9.63 1.17 -7.32
CA LEU A 54 9.12 -0.19 -7.49
C LEU A 54 10.20 -1.24 -7.22
N ASP A 55 9.77 -2.38 -6.71
CA ASP A 55 10.47 -3.65 -6.75
C ASP A 55 9.87 -4.49 -7.88
N ILE A 56 10.72 -5.09 -8.71
CA ILE A 56 10.26 -5.81 -9.92
C ILE A 56 9.41 -7.02 -9.54
N VAL A 57 9.81 -7.80 -8.53
CA VAL A 57 9.08 -8.99 -8.11
C VAL A 57 7.76 -8.61 -7.45
N GLY A 58 7.79 -7.60 -6.55
CA GLY A 58 6.60 -7.06 -5.91
C GLY A 58 5.62 -6.46 -6.92
N ALA A 59 6.12 -5.79 -7.96
CA ALA A 59 5.29 -5.24 -9.03
C ALA A 59 4.60 -6.34 -9.85
N ILE A 60 5.31 -7.38 -10.26
CA ILE A 60 4.75 -8.52 -11.01
C ILE A 60 3.66 -9.21 -10.17
N LEU A 61 3.92 -9.48 -8.90
CA LEU A 61 2.94 -10.09 -8.01
C LEU A 61 1.72 -9.20 -7.81
N PHE A 62 1.91 -7.88 -7.70
CA PHE A 62 0.78 -6.95 -7.60
C PHE A 62 -0.09 -6.98 -8.86
N LEU A 63 0.50 -6.97 -10.03
CA LEU A 63 -0.25 -7.04 -11.29
C LEU A 63 -1.08 -8.31 -11.39
N TYR A 64 -0.50 -9.46 -11.01
CA TYR A 64 -1.17 -10.75 -11.12
C TYR A 64 -2.13 -11.02 -9.95
N ALA A 65 -1.67 -10.90 -8.73
CA ALA A 65 -2.40 -11.29 -7.52
C ALA A 65 -3.03 -10.12 -6.74
N GLY A 66 -2.72 -8.86 -7.10
CA GLY A 66 -3.16 -7.68 -6.34
C GLY A 66 -2.43 -7.51 -5.01
N ILE A 67 -1.36 -8.26 -4.77
CA ILE A 67 -0.50 -8.21 -3.58
C ILE A 67 0.93 -7.98 -4.04
N GLY A 68 1.59 -6.96 -3.51
CA GLY A 68 2.95 -6.64 -3.87
C GLY A 68 3.66 -5.90 -2.75
N TRP A 69 4.93 -5.66 -2.96
CA TRP A 69 5.76 -4.85 -2.05
C TRP A 69 6.72 -3.97 -2.82
N ALA A 70 7.20 -2.97 -2.14
CA ALA A 70 8.34 -2.15 -2.52
C ALA A 70 9.18 -1.89 -1.26
N TYR A 71 10.30 -1.25 -1.40
CA TYR A 71 11.19 -1.01 -0.27
C TYR A 71 11.96 0.30 -0.44
N THR A 72 11.91 1.14 0.58
CA THR A 72 12.74 2.34 0.69
C THR A 72 13.85 2.07 1.71
N PRO A 73 15.13 2.13 1.31
CA PRO A 73 16.24 1.94 2.24
C PRO A 73 16.31 3.12 3.21
N VAL A 74 16.34 2.81 4.51
CA VAL A 74 16.50 3.76 5.62
C VAL A 74 17.54 3.25 6.59
N ASP A 75 18.20 4.14 7.34
CA ASP A 75 19.19 3.78 8.35
C ASP A 75 18.61 3.90 9.77
N PRO A 76 18.25 2.75 10.40
CA PRO A 76 17.71 2.74 11.75
C PRO A 76 18.66 3.32 12.81
N SER A 77 19.98 3.27 12.56
CA SER A 77 20.97 3.81 13.50
C SER A 77 20.91 5.34 13.60
N ARG A 78 20.51 6.01 12.51
CA ARG A 78 20.32 7.46 12.44
C ARG A 78 18.97 7.89 12.99
N LEU A 79 17.95 7.14 12.66
CA LEU A 79 16.55 7.49 12.98
C LEU A 79 16.19 7.07 14.42
N GLY A 80 16.80 6.02 14.94
CA GLY A 80 16.37 5.39 16.19
C GLY A 80 14.94 4.86 16.10
N ARG A 81 14.42 4.28 17.19
CA ARG A 81 13.09 3.67 17.23
C ARG A 81 11.96 4.65 16.89
N ARG A 82 12.00 5.86 17.50
CA ARG A 82 10.94 6.87 17.29
C ARG A 82 10.96 7.43 15.89
N GLY A 83 12.15 7.71 15.34
CA GLY A 83 12.30 8.16 13.97
C GLY A 83 11.81 7.11 12.98
N MET A 84 12.14 5.83 13.19
CA MET A 84 11.62 4.71 12.39
C MET A 84 10.09 4.65 12.42
N ALA A 85 9.46 4.82 13.60
CA ALA A 85 8.00 4.84 13.69
C ALA A 85 7.38 6.01 12.91
N ILE A 86 7.97 7.21 12.98
CA ILE A 86 7.49 8.39 12.24
C ILE A 86 7.60 8.15 10.73
N VAL A 87 8.74 7.62 10.27
CA VAL A 87 8.94 7.23 8.86
C VAL A 87 7.88 6.22 8.45
N SER A 88 7.66 5.17 9.26
CA SER A 88 6.70 4.10 8.93
C SER A 88 5.23 4.55 8.93
N VAL A 89 4.86 5.60 9.66
CA VAL A 89 3.52 6.21 9.56
C VAL A 89 3.33 6.92 8.21
N ALA A 90 4.39 7.48 7.65
CA ALA A 90 4.29 8.36 6.48
C ALA A 90 3.72 7.66 5.23
N GLY A 91 4.17 6.43 4.93
CA GLY A 91 3.68 5.66 3.79
C GLY A 91 2.19 5.37 3.84
N PRO A 92 1.71 4.67 4.89
CA PRO A 92 0.29 4.40 5.07
C PRO A 92 -0.58 5.65 5.05
N LEU A 93 -0.15 6.71 5.75
CA LEU A 93 -0.89 7.98 5.78
C LEU A 93 -0.97 8.61 4.39
N ALA A 94 0.12 8.63 3.63
CA ALA A 94 0.13 9.16 2.27
C ALA A 94 -0.84 8.39 1.36
N ASN A 95 -0.91 7.06 1.48
CA ASN A 95 -1.88 6.27 0.72
C ASN A 95 -3.32 6.54 1.15
N LEU A 96 -3.63 6.63 2.45
CA LEU A 96 -4.98 6.95 2.91
C LEU A 96 -5.44 8.31 2.40
N LEU A 97 -4.56 9.31 2.44
CA LEU A 97 -4.83 10.65 1.88
C LEU A 97 -5.02 10.61 0.37
N THR A 98 -4.19 9.85 -0.35
CA THR A 98 -4.30 9.68 -1.81
C THR A 98 -5.62 9.01 -2.17
N GLY A 99 -6.01 7.93 -1.46
CA GLY A 99 -7.31 7.28 -1.66
C GLY A 99 -8.48 8.24 -1.42
N ALA A 100 -8.42 9.05 -0.37
CA ALA A 100 -9.45 10.07 -0.08
C ALA A 100 -9.50 11.16 -1.17
N LEU A 101 -8.36 11.60 -1.69
CA LEU A 101 -8.29 12.56 -2.79
C LEU A 101 -8.89 12.00 -4.08
N PHE A 102 -8.58 10.74 -4.42
CA PHE A 102 -9.16 10.08 -5.60
C PHE A 102 -10.65 9.77 -5.44
N ALA A 103 -11.20 9.71 -4.22
CA ALA A 103 -12.63 9.51 -4.01
C ALA A 103 -13.47 10.65 -4.60
N ILE A 104 -12.95 11.87 -4.63
CA ILE A 104 -13.65 13.04 -5.20
C ILE A 104 -13.93 12.84 -6.71
N PRO A 105 -12.91 12.68 -7.59
CA PRO A 105 -13.18 12.42 -9.00
C PRO A 105 -13.87 11.08 -9.23
N ALA A 106 -13.63 10.05 -8.39
CA ALA A 106 -14.32 8.77 -8.47
C ALA A 106 -15.84 8.92 -8.31
N HIS A 107 -16.29 9.73 -7.35
CA HIS A 107 -17.71 10.03 -7.17
C HIS A 107 -18.35 10.60 -8.44
N PHE A 108 -17.72 11.64 -9.03
CA PHE A 108 -18.25 12.28 -10.24
C PHE A 108 -18.25 11.33 -11.45
N VAL A 109 -17.22 10.51 -11.60
CA VAL A 109 -17.14 9.55 -12.72
C VAL A 109 -18.17 8.44 -12.56
N LEU A 110 -18.28 7.83 -11.38
CA LEU A 110 -19.14 6.68 -11.14
C LEU A 110 -20.64 7.06 -11.08
N THR A 111 -20.96 8.32 -10.79
CA THR A 111 -22.34 8.84 -10.84
C THR A 111 -22.74 9.34 -12.23
N ASN A 112 -21.80 9.47 -13.17
CA ASN A 112 -22.05 9.93 -14.52
C ASN A 112 -21.67 8.86 -15.58
N PRO A 113 -22.65 8.10 -16.11
CA PRO A 113 -22.38 7.02 -17.08
C PRO A 113 -21.65 7.46 -18.36
N SER A 114 -21.77 8.73 -18.75
CA SER A 114 -21.06 9.26 -19.92
C SER A 114 -19.58 9.42 -19.66
N LEU A 115 -19.19 9.81 -18.44
CA LEU A 115 -17.80 9.92 -18.02
C LEU A 115 -17.18 8.54 -17.80
N ASP A 116 -17.94 7.61 -17.20
CA ASP A 116 -17.47 6.25 -16.95
C ASP A 116 -17.03 5.55 -18.23
N ARG A 117 -17.76 5.76 -19.34
CA ARG A 117 -17.49 5.12 -20.63
C ARG A 117 -16.41 5.79 -21.47
N LEU A 118 -15.77 6.88 -21.01
CA LEU A 118 -14.81 7.64 -21.82
C LEU A 118 -13.63 6.81 -22.35
N PHE A 119 -13.19 5.76 -21.62
CA PHE A 119 -12.07 4.90 -22.02
C PHE A 119 -12.45 3.42 -22.22
N GLY A 120 -13.63 3.01 -21.77
CA GLY A 120 -14.05 1.61 -21.77
C GLY A 120 -14.75 1.18 -23.05
N TYR A 121 -14.07 1.18 -24.19
CA TYR A 121 -14.57 0.49 -25.39
C TYR A 121 -14.04 -0.95 -25.42
N GLY A 122 -14.90 -1.88 -25.02
CA GLY A 122 -14.61 -3.30 -25.05
C GLY A 122 -14.07 -3.87 -23.73
N GLN A 123 -13.89 -5.21 -23.70
CA GLN A 123 -13.44 -5.95 -22.52
C GLN A 123 -11.93 -5.81 -22.21
N ILE A 124 -11.17 -5.11 -23.05
CA ILE A 124 -9.70 -5.04 -22.96
C ILE A 124 -9.25 -3.87 -22.10
N PHE A 125 -9.86 -2.69 -22.26
CA PHE A 125 -9.48 -1.50 -21.49
C PHE A 125 -10.45 -1.25 -20.33
N PRO A 126 -9.93 -0.93 -19.10
CA PRO A 126 -10.78 -0.56 -17.99
C PRO A 126 -11.53 0.74 -18.31
N SER A 127 -12.75 0.87 -17.80
CA SER A 127 -13.47 2.13 -17.81
C SER A 127 -12.76 3.17 -16.94
N LEU A 128 -13.09 4.46 -17.12
CA LEU A 128 -12.57 5.49 -16.22
C LEU A 128 -13.05 5.25 -14.78
N GLY A 129 -14.28 4.74 -14.61
CA GLY A 129 -14.83 4.36 -13.31
C GLY A 129 -14.03 3.23 -12.65
N ASP A 130 -13.65 2.19 -13.42
CA ASP A 130 -12.80 1.12 -12.91
C ASP A 130 -11.45 1.65 -12.44
N ILE A 131 -10.81 2.52 -13.24
CA ILE A 131 -9.52 3.13 -12.88
C ILE A 131 -9.65 3.94 -11.59
N MET A 132 -10.66 4.82 -11.50
CA MET A 132 -10.89 5.65 -10.34
C MET A 132 -11.23 4.80 -9.10
N TRP A 133 -12.08 3.80 -9.26
CA TRP A 133 -12.40 2.86 -8.18
C TRP A 133 -11.16 2.13 -7.66
N PHE A 134 -10.33 1.59 -8.54
CA PHE A 134 -9.08 0.91 -8.14
C PHE A 134 -8.09 1.89 -7.50
N MET A 135 -8.00 3.14 -7.97
CA MET A 135 -7.17 4.16 -7.31
C MET A 135 -7.59 4.39 -5.86
N VAL A 136 -8.89 4.50 -5.58
CA VAL A 136 -9.39 4.62 -4.21
C VAL A 136 -9.12 3.35 -3.42
N LEU A 137 -9.60 2.21 -3.92
CA LEU A 137 -9.56 0.93 -3.20
C LEU A 137 -8.13 0.50 -2.84
N TYR A 138 -7.21 0.49 -3.80
CA TYR A 138 -5.86 -0.01 -3.54
C TYR A 138 -5.02 0.97 -2.70
N ASN A 139 -5.22 2.27 -2.79
CA ASN A 139 -4.57 3.20 -1.89
C ASN A 139 -5.07 3.02 -0.44
N ILE A 140 -6.38 2.90 -0.23
CA ILE A 140 -6.94 2.62 1.10
C ILE A 140 -6.47 1.24 1.60
N LEU A 141 -6.50 0.22 0.75
CA LEU A 141 -6.05 -1.13 1.09
C LEU A 141 -4.57 -1.15 1.50
N LEU A 142 -3.69 -0.52 0.70
CA LEU A 142 -2.26 -0.47 0.98
C LEU A 142 -1.97 0.26 2.29
N GLY A 143 -2.67 1.37 2.55
CA GLY A 143 -2.58 2.10 3.81
C GLY A 143 -3.01 1.25 5.00
N LEU A 144 -4.18 0.64 4.96
CA LEU A 144 -4.70 -0.18 6.07
C LEU A 144 -3.86 -1.46 6.29
N PHE A 145 -3.45 -2.12 5.19
CA PHE A 145 -2.65 -3.33 5.26
C PHE A 145 -1.30 -3.08 5.92
N ASN A 146 -0.62 -1.99 5.56
CA ASN A 146 0.66 -1.64 6.15
C ASN A 146 0.55 -1.17 7.61
N LEU A 147 -0.63 -0.81 8.11
CA LEU A 147 -0.85 -0.51 9.53
C LEU A 147 -0.98 -1.75 10.42
N ILE A 148 -1.05 -2.97 9.86
CA ILE A 148 -1.05 -4.20 10.65
C ILE A 148 0.26 -4.30 11.43
N PRO A 149 0.23 -4.53 12.77
CA PRO A 149 1.42 -4.52 13.61
C PRO A 149 2.22 -5.83 13.54
N LEU A 150 2.52 -6.29 12.34
CA LEU A 150 3.27 -7.51 12.05
C LEU A 150 4.43 -7.25 11.10
N PRO A 151 5.63 -7.83 11.32
CA PRO A 151 6.72 -7.68 10.38
C PRO A 151 6.39 -8.42 9.06
N PRO A 152 6.80 -7.91 7.91
CA PRO A 152 7.67 -6.76 7.67
C PRO A 152 6.94 -5.42 7.44
N LEU A 153 5.65 -5.30 7.82
CA LEU A 153 4.80 -4.14 7.57
C LEU A 153 5.18 -2.93 8.44
N ASP A 154 4.79 -1.74 8.00
CA ASP A 154 5.05 -0.48 8.70
C ASP A 154 4.47 -0.44 10.11
N GLY A 155 3.27 -1.00 10.30
CA GLY A 155 2.61 -1.11 11.60
C GLY A 155 3.46 -1.79 12.65
N PHE A 156 4.35 -2.70 12.26
CA PHE A 156 5.30 -3.30 13.17
C PHE A 156 6.36 -2.29 13.66
N SER A 157 6.93 -1.51 12.76
CA SER A 157 7.90 -0.47 13.12
C SER A 157 7.26 0.63 13.96
N ILE A 158 6.00 0.97 13.67
CA ILE A 158 5.20 1.89 14.49
C ILE A 158 5.03 1.31 15.90
N LEU A 159 4.59 0.06 16.02
CA LEU A 159 4.43 -0.62 17.31
C LEU A 159 5.75 -0.64 18.10
N VAL A 160 6.84 -1.06 17.48
CA VAL A 160 8.19 -1.07 18.10
C VAL A 160 8.59 0.32 18.59
N GLY A 161 8.21 1.38 17.87
CA GLY A 161 8.54 2.77 18.21
C GLY A 161 7.82 3.28 19.46
N ILE A 162 6.58 2.83 19.71
CA ILE A 162 5.71 3.35 20.79
C ILE A 162 5.74 2.53 22.08
N VAL A 163 5.98 1.21 21.99
CA VAL A 163 6.02 0.35 23.20
C VAL A 163 7.23 0.65 24.09
N PRO A 164 7.17 0.34 25.39
CA PRO A 164 8.32 0.43 26.29
C PRO A 164 9.53 -0.38 25.78
N TYR A 165 10.73 0.09 26.09
CA TYR A 165 11.98 -0.48 25.55
C TYR A 165 12.13 -2.01 25.72
N PRO A 166 11.81 -2.63 26.88
CA PRO A 166 11.92 -4.08 27.04
C PRO A 166 11.03 -4.87 26.05
N TRP A 167 9.81 -4.38 25.82
CA TRP A 167 8.89 -4.99 24.87
C TRP A 167 9.35 -4.80 23.43
N ALA A 168 9.92 -3.64 23.11
CA ALA A 168 10.46 -3.35 21.79
C ALA A 168 11.56 -4.37 21.41
N ILE A 169 12.53 -4.66 22.33
CA ILE A 169 13.58 -5.64 22.10
C ILE A 169 13.00 -7.03 21.82
N THR A 170 11.97 -7.41 22.56
CA THR A 170 11.30 -8.70 22.38
C THR A 170 10.62 -8.79 21.02
N LEU A 171 9.89 -7.75 20.62
CA LEU A 171 9.23 -7.67 19.31
C LEU A 171 10.25 -7.69 18.16
N MET A 172 11.36 -6.95 18.27
CA MET A 172 12.40 -6.91 17.23
C MET A 172 12.98 -8.29 16.90
N LYS A 173 12.92 -9.27 17.82
CA LYS A 173 13.30 -10.67 17.55
C LYS A 173 12.41 -11.34 16.49
N LEU A 174 11.21 -10.81 16.23
CA LEU A 174 10.32 -11.31 15.18
C LEU A 174 10.70 -10.79 13.78
N GLN A 175 11.44 -9.69 13.69
CA GLN A 175 11.79 -9.04 12.43
C GLN A 175 12.45 -9.97 11.40
N PRO A 176 13.41 -10.85 11.75
CA PRO A 176 14.02 -11.79 10.82
C PRO A 176 13.02 -12.80 10.23
N TYR A 177 11.90 -13.04 10.91
CA TYR A 177 10.86 -13.98 10.49
C TYR A 177 9.73 -13.30 9.73
N GLY A 178 9.84 -12.01 9.42
CA GLY A 178 8.78 -11.21 8.82
C GLY A 178 8.18 -11.82 7.56
N ILE A 179 9.02 -12.32 6.64
CA ILE A 179 8.55 -12.97 5.41
C ILE A 179 7.76 -14.26 5.74
N LEU A 180 8.23 -15.08 6.67
CA LEU A 180 7.55 -16.31 7.09
C LEU A 180 6.21 -16.01 7.76
N ILE A 181 6.17 -14.98 8.61
CA ILE A 181 4.94 -14.51 9.26
C ILE A 181 3.94 -14.05 8.20
N MET A 182 4.41 -13.29 7.21
CA MET A 182 3.58 -12.80 6.12
C MET A 182 3.03 -13.95 5.25
N LEU A 183 3.86 -14.93 4.89
CA LEU A 183 3.42 -16.13 4.17
C LEU A 183 2.39 -16.93 4.98
N GLY A 184 2.61 -17.08 6.30
CA GLY A 184 1.66 -17.70 7.20
C GLY A 184 0.31 -16.96 7.24
N LEU A 185 0.35 -15.61 7.34
CA LEU A 185 -0.84 -14.77 7.37
C LEU A 185 -1.65 -14.85 6.07
N VAL A 186 -0.97 -14.86 4.92
CA VAL A 186 -1.62 -14.80 3.60
C VAL A 186 -2.08 -16.16 3.12
N PHE A 187 -1.30 -17.22 3.36
CA PHE A 187 -1.56 -18.54 2.76
C PHE A 187 -2.01 -19.59 3.77
N LEU A 188 -1.38 -19.68 4.96
CA LEU A 188 -1.69 -20.75 5.91
C LEU A 188 -2.92 -20.43 6.75
N LEU A 189 -3.03 -19.21 7.26
CA LEU A 189 -4.12 -18.84 8.16
C LEU A 189 -5.51 -18.92 7.50
N PRO A 190 -5.70 -18.52 6.23
CA PRO A 190 -6.98 -18.71 5.54
C PRO A 190 -7.42 -20.15 5.39
N MET A 191 -6.48 -21.13 5.36
CA MET A 191 -6.83 -22.56 5.31
C MET A 191 -7.48 -23.06 6.59
N THR A 192 -7.31 -22.35 7.70
CA THR A 192 -7.98 -22.64 8.99
C THR A 192 -9.36 -21.99 9.11
N GLY A 193 -9.82 -21.26 8.11
CA GLY A 193 -11.06 -20.47 8.15
C GLY A 193 -10.88 -19.05 8.68
N ILE A 194 -9.67 -18.67 9.14
CA ILE A 194 -9.35 -17.31 9.62
C ILE A 194 -8.66 -16.55 8.49
N ASN A 195 -9.30 -15.51 7.96
CA ASN A 195 -8.77 -14.76 6.82
C ASN A 195 -8.58 -13.26 7.14
N PRO A 196 -7.49 -12.90 7.84
CA PRO A 196 -7.23 -11.50 8.21
C PRO A 196 -7.02 -10.59 7.01
N VAL A 197 -6.39 -11.08 5.94
CA VAL A 197 -6.20 -10.33 4.69
C VAL A 197 -7.56 -10.01 4.06
N GLY A 198 -8.47 -10.96 4.05
CA GLY A 198 -9.85 -10.77 3.61
C GLY A 198 -10.61 -9.75 4.44
N TRP A 199 -10.40 -9.71 5.77
CA TRP A 199 -11.02 -8.70 6.63
C TRP A 199 -10.50 -7.29 6.33
N VAL A 200 -9.19 -7.14 6.13
CA VAL A 200 -8.61 -5.84 5.75
C VAL A 200 -9.11 -5.41 4.37
N PHE A 201 -9.21 -6.33 3.41
CA PHE A 201 -9.78 -6.05 2.11
C PHE A 201 -11.24 -5.60 2.19
N GLN A 202 -12.06 -6.26 3.01
CA GLN A 202 -13.46 -5.84 3.25
C GLN A 202 -13.53 -4.47 3.92
N ALA A 203 -12.70 -4.20 4.92
CA ALA A 203 -12.64 -2.89 5.57
C ALA A 203 -12.24 -1.80 4.58
N ALA A 204 -11.21 -2.04 3.75
CA ALA A 204 -10.79 -1.13 2.71
C ALA A 204 -11.92 -0.86 1.70
N ARG A 205 -12.61 -1.91 1.24
CA ARG A 205 -13.74 -1.80 0.32
C ARG A 205 -14.88 -0.99 0.91
N LEU A 206 -15.26 -1.27 2.16
CA LEU A 206 -16.36 -0.54 2.83
C LEU A 206 -16.00 0.94 3.03
N LEU A 207 -14.76 1.23 3.43
CA LEU A 207 -14.29 2.61 3.59
C LEU A 207 -14.26 3.33 2.25
N SER A 208 -13.76 2.68 1.18
CA SER A 208 -13.75 3.24 -0.17
C SER A 208 -15.16 3.55 -0.67
N LEU A 209 -16.11 2.63 -0.46
CA LEU A 209 -17.52 2.85 -0.82
C LEU A 209 -18.11 4.04 -0.07
N ARG A 210 -17.84 4.16 1.23
CA ARG A 210 -18.32 5.30 2.03
C ARG A 210 -17.72 6.62 1.58
N LEU A 211 -16.42 6.65 1.27
CA LEU A 211 -15.76 7.85 0.77
C LEU A 211 -16.32 8.29 -0.57
N VAL A 212 -16.55 7.36 -1.49
CA VAL A 212 -17.08 7.67 -2.81
C VAL A 212 -18.57 8.02 -2.76
N ALA A 213 -19.40 7.31 -1.97
CA ALA A 213 -20.83 7.55 -1.88
C ALA A 213 -21.21 8.72 -0.96
N GLY A 214 -20.32 9.10 -0.05
CA GLY A 214 -20.57 10.18 0.93
C GLY A 214 -20.25 11.58 0.43
N LEU A 215 -19.76 11.71 -0.81
CA LEU A 215 -19.51 12.96 -1.51
C LEU A 215 -20.74 13.32 -2.39
#